data_da32affa75652f66c06f13ad3fbce2b1
#
_entry.id   da32affa75652f66c06f13ad3fbce2b1
#
_cell.length_a   1.000
_cell.length_b   1.000
_cell.length_c   1.000
_cell.angle_alpha   90.00
_cell.angle_beta   90.00
_cell.angle_gamma   90.00
#
_symmetry.space_group_name_H-M   'P 1'
#
loop_
_entity.id
_entity.type
_entity.pdbx_description
1 polymer ?
#
loop_
_entity_poly.entity_id
_entity_poly.type
_entity_poly.pdbx_seq_one_letter_code
_entity_poly.pdbx_strand_id
1 'polypeptide(L)'
;LAATTAFIRSMGSTSAIQLAHAGRKASMQRPWHGNGPLNNDDRERGEEPWSVIAPSSEPLGEGWLVPSQMSRADIAQVIDDFASAAVRSHAAGFDIVEVHAAHGYLAASFLSPVSNHRQDEYGGNRQGRSRMLMETVEAVRAAWPQEKPLFVRVSAVDGAPDGWSIEDTVLLAKDLKQIGVDVIDCSSGGILGAATAAKGSPPPLGFQVPFATAVKEQADLMTQAVGLILTPEQAEAIVAQGRADLIAIGREALFNPNWPVHAAQALGADSDWARWPKQYGWWLSRRAKVLESIAKKKST
;
A
#
# COMPACT_ATOMS: atom_id res chain seq x y z
N LEU A 1 6.14 -16.99 -9.01
CA LEU A 1 6.31 -15.54 -9.17
C LEU A 1 7.34 -15.19 -10.26
N ALA A 2 8.46 -15.93 -10.43
CA ALA A 2 9.48 -15.63 -11.44
C ALA A 2 8.93 -15.54 -12.89
N ALA A 3 8.01 -16.41 -13.28
CA ALA A 3 7.35 -16.33 -14.59
C ALA A 3 6.51 -15.05 -14.73
N THR A 4 5.86 -14.61 -13.65
CA THR A 4 5.05 -13.39 -13.62
C THR A 4 5.92 -12.14 -13.77
N THR A 5 7.03 -12.04 -13.03
CA THR A 5 7.96 -10.89 -13.14
C THR A 5 8.62 -10.83 -14.50
N ALA A 6 9.03 -11.98 -15.06
CA ALA A 6 9.58 -12.06 -16.41
C ALA A 6 8.57 -11.56 -17.46
N PHE A 7 7.30 -11.94 -17.33
CA PHE A 7 6.24 -11.45 -18.22
C PHE A 7 6.03 -9.94 -18.09
N ILE A 8 5.88 -9.40 -16.87
CA ILE A 8 5.71 -7.97 -16.62
C ILE A 8 6.85 -7.18 -17.27
N ARG A 9 8.10 -7.62 -17.08
CA ARG A 9 9.28 -6.98 -17.66
C ARG A 9 9.30 -7.06 -19.19
N SER A 10 8.87 -8.19 -19.78
CA SER A 10 8.77 -8.33 -21.23
C SER A 10 7.75 -7.39 -21.85
N MET A 11 6.78 -6.92 -21.06
CA MET A 11 5.79 -5.90 -21.48
C MET A 11 6.27 -4.47 -21.21
N GLY A 12 7.52 -4.25 -20.77
CA GLY A 12 8.09 -2.93 -20.51
C GLY A 12 7.67 -2.29 -19.20
N SER A 13 7.11 -3.07 -18.26
CA SER A 13 6.68 -2.60 -16.94
C SER A 13 7.64 -3.07 -15.85
N THR A 14 7.76 -2.27 -14.79
CA THR A 14 8.52 -2.59 -13.56
C THR A 14 7.65 -3.43 -12.62
N SER A 15 8.23 -4.47 -12.04
CA SER A 15 7.53 -5.36 -11.12
C SER A 15 7.81 -4.98 -9.66
N ALA A 16 6.76 -4.87 -8.84
CA ALA A 16 6.85 -4.62 -7.41
C ALA A 16 6.15 -5.71 -6.61
N ILE A 17 6.63 -5.98 -5.39
CA ILE A 17 5.99 -6.86 -4.43
C ILE A 17 5.84 -6.17 -3.09
N GLN A 18 4.68 -6.33 -2.45
CA GLN A 18 4.44 -5.89 -1.09
C GLN A 18 4.56 -7.07 -0.14
N LEU A 19 5.45 -6.95 0.86
CA LEU A 19 5.63 -7.90 1.96
C LEU A 19 4.76 -7.46 3.13
N ALA A 20 3.94 -8.37 3.67
CA ALA A 20 2.98 -8.06 4.70
C ALA A 20 2.78 -9.19 5.70
N HIS A 21 2.41 -8.83 6.93
CA HIS A 21 1.92 -9.74 7.95
C HIS A 21 0.62 -9.16 8.54
N ALA A 22 -0.45 -9.93 8.47
CA ALA A 22 -1.79 -9.42 8.83
C ALA A 22 -2.01 -9.18 10.33
N GLY A 23 -1.17 -9.75 11.21
CA GLY A 23 -1.28 -9.56 12.66
C GLY A 23 -2.65 -10.01 13.19
N ARG A 24 -3.25 -9.20 14.08
CA ARG A 24 -4.56 -9.47 14.68
C ARG A 24 -5.73 -9.44 13.69
N LYS A 25 -5.49 -9.00 12.46
CA LYS A 25 -6.48 -9.04 11.36
C LYS A 25 -6.38 -10.29 10.50
N ALA A 26 -5.49 -11.19 10.80
CA ALA A 26 -5.47 -12.51 10.16
C ALA A 26 -6.67 -13.36 10.63
N SER A 27 -6.90 -14.49 9.97
CA SER A 27 -8.01 -15.38 10.34
C SER A 27 -9.38 -14.70 10.30
N MET A 28 -9.64 -13.92 9.23
CA MET A 28 -10.88 -13.17 9.04
C MET A 28 -11.64 -13.65 7.81
N GLN A 29 -12.90 -13.26 7.74
CA GLN A 29 -13.77 -13.52 6.60
C GLN A 29 -13.20 -12.89 5.30
N ARG A 30 -13.47 -13.54 4.19
CA ARG A 30 -13.31 -12.93 2.87
C ARG A 30 -14.17 -11.65 2.79
N PRO A 31 -13.72 -10.59 2.10
CA PRO A 31 -14.47 -9.34 2.03
C PRO A 31 -15.93 -9.50 1.57
N TRP A 32 -16.18 -10.39 0.62
CA TRP A 32 -17.53 -10.67 0.08
C TRP A 32 -18.37 -11.63 0.94
N HIS A 33 -17.82 -12.15 2.05
CA HIS A 33 -18.53 -12.93 3.06
C HIS A 33 -18.76 -12.18 4.38
N GLY A 34 -18.51 -10.87 4.41
CA GLY A 34 -18.75 -10.02 5.57
C GLY A 34 -17.56 -9.16 6.00
N ASN A 35 -16.32 -9.54 5.63
CA ASN A 35 -15.11 -8.79 5.96
C ASN A 35 -14.93 -8.57 7.48
N GLY A 36 -15.38 -9.51 8.27
CA GLY A 36 -15.40 -9.50 9.74
C GLY A 36 -14.70 -10.71 10.36
N PRO A 37 -14.94 -11.01 11.63
CA PRO A 37 -14.45 -12.23 12.27
C PRO A 37 -15.11 -13.46 11.66
N LEU A 38 -14.38 -14.60 11.63
CA LEU A 38 -14.92 -15.87 11.17
C LEU A 38 -16.08 -16.33 12.06
N ASN A 39 -17.15 -16.82 11.44
CA ASN A 39 -18.35 -17.33 12.08
C ASN A 39 -18.62 -18.81 11.74
N ASN A 40 -19.79 -19.32 12.12
CA ASN A 40 -20.14 -20.72 11.86
C ASN A 40 -20.30 -21.03 10.38
N ASP A 41 -20.86 -20.10 9.58
CA ASP A 41 -21.00 -20.29 8.13
C ASP A 41 -19.64 -20.41 7.44
N ASP A 42 -18.63 -19.71 7.95
CA ASP A 42 -17.25 -19.80 7.45
C ASP A 42 -16.65 -21.18 7.74
N ARG A 43 -16.88 -21.71 8.96
CA ARG A 43 -16.44 -23.05 9.33
C ARG A 43 -17.13 -24.15 8.50
N GLU A 44 -18.41 -24.00 8.22
CA GLU A 44 -19.14 -24.91 7.31
C GLU A 44 -18.56 -24.91 5.88
N ARG A 45 -17.94 -23.79 5.47
CA ARG A 45 -17.17 -23.70 4.22
C ARG A 45 -15.73 -24.22 4.32
N GLY A 46 -15.33 -24.76 5.47
CA GLY A 46 -13.97 -25.24 5.73
C GLY A 46 -12.95 -24.16 6.07
N GLU A 47 -13.39 -22.96 6.45
CA GLU A 47 -12.53 -21.84 6.82
C GLU A 47 -12.31 -21.81 8.34
N GLU A 48 -11.42 -22.68 8.84
CA GLU A 48 -11.12 -22.77 10.27
C GLU A 48 -10.23 -21.61 10.73
N PRO A 49 -10.50 -21.03 11.92
CA PRO A 49 -9.67 -20.00 12.49
C PRO A 49 -8.30 -20.55 12.92
N TRP A 50 -7.27 -19.73 12.80
CA TRP A 50 -5.92 -20.02 13.29
C TRP A 50 -5.44 -18.93 14.27
N SER A 51 -4.43 -19.26 15.10
CA SER A 51 -3.87 -18.34 16.09
C SER A 51 -3.29 -17.10 15.43
N VAL A 52 -3.57 -15.94 16.00
CA VAL A 52 -3.09 -14.63 15.53
C VAL A 52 -2.16 -13.99 16.56
N ILE A 53 -1.25 -13.16 16.12
CA ILE A 53 -0.26 -12.46 16.94
C ILE A 53 -0.35 -10.95 16.76
N ALA A 54 0.00 -10.20 17.80
CA ALA A 54 -0.02 -8.74 17.82
C ALA A 54 0.93 -8.17 18.89
N PRO A 55 1.19 -6.85 18.93
CA PRO A 55 1.97 -6.24 20.01
C PRO A 55 1.33 -6.45 21.39
N SER A 56 0.02 -6.51 21.47
CA SER A 56 -0.75 -6.67 22.72
C SER A 56 -1.90 -7.67 22.54
N SER A 57 -2.33 -8.33 23.61
CA SER A 57 -3.43 -9.31 23.59
C SER A 57 -4.80 -8.65 23.53
N GLU A 58 -4.99 -7.76 22.52
CA GLU A 58 -6.26 -7.07 22.30
C GLU A 58 -6.86 -7.40 20.95
N PRO A 59 -8.12 -7.89 20.91
CA PRO A 59 -8.80 -8.19 19.66
C PRO A 59 -9.08 -6.88 18.88
N LEU A 60 -9.34 -6.99 17.59
CA LEU A 60 -9.73 -5.85 16.75
C LEU A 60 -11.10 -5.27 17.15
N GLY A 61 -11.97 -6.09 17.72
CA GLY A 61 -13.31 -5.75 18.17
C GLY A 61 -14.07 -6.98 18.64
N GLU A 62 -15.35 -6.83 18.91
CA GLU A 62 -16.22 -7.92 19.35
C GLU A 62 -16.26 -9.04 18.28
N GLY A 63 -16.17 -10.29 18.72
CA GLY A 63 -16.16 -11.48 17.87
C GLY A 63 -14.81 -11.80 17.20
N TRP A 64 -13.84 -10.88 17.25
CA TRP A 64 -12.49 -11.15 16.73
C TRP A 64 -11.67 -12.00 17.70
N LEU A 65 -10.73 -12.78 17.15
CA LEU A 65 -9.79 -13.55 17.97
C LEU A 65 -8.94 -12.63 18.82
N VAL A 66 -8.72 -13.03 20.08
CA VAL A 66 -7.73 -12.39 20.95
C VAL A 66 -6.34 -12.85 20.49
N PRO A 67 -5.48 -11.93 20.04
CA PRO A 67 -4.15 -12.30 19.58
C PRO A 67 -3.24 -12.68 20.77
N SER A 68 -2.29 -13.56 20.53
CA SER A 68 -1.17 -13.75 21.45
C SER A 68 -0.24 -12.53 21.37
N GLN A 69 0.09 -11.96 22.52
CA GLN A 69 1.11 -10.92 22.59
C GLN A 69 2.45 -11.51 22.18
N MET A 70 3.11 -10.89 21.19
CA MET A 70 4.41 -11.34 20.70
C MET A 70 5.48 -11.22 21.76
N SER A 71 6.26 -12.29 21.93
CA SER A 71 7.53 -12.25 22.66
C SER A 71 8.60 -11.53 21.82
N ARG A 72 9.74 -11.22 22.42
CA ARG A 72 10.92 -10.72 21.67
C ARG A 72 11.40 -11.72 20.62
N ALA A 73 11.31 -13.01 20.91
CA ALA A 73 11.68 -14.06 19.96
C ALA A 73 10.72 -14.10 18.76
N ASP A 74 9.42 -13.92 18.97
CA ASP A 74 8.43 -13.82 17.88
C ASP A 74 8.69 -12.58 17.00
N ILE A 75 9.04 -11.45 17.62
CA ILE A 75 9.40 -10.22 16.88
C ILE A 75 10.64 -10.47 16.02
N ALA A 76 11.69 -11.02 16.59
CA ALA A 76 12.93 -11.34 15.86
C ALA A 76 12.66 -12.31 14.69
N GLN A 77 11.83 -13.35 14.92
CA GLN A 77 11.46 -14.30 13.86
C GLN A 77 10.71 -13.61 12.71
N VAL A 78 9.79 -12.72 13.01
CA VAL A 78 9.05 -11.97 11.98
C VAL A 78 9.99 -11.06 11.19
N ILE A 79 10.94 -10.40 11.83
CA ILE A 79 11.97 -9.59 11.15
C ILE A 79 12.80 -10.45 10.19
N ASP A 80 13.26 -11.62 10.63
CA ASP A 80 14.01 -12.57 9.80
C ASP A 80 13.16 -13.10 8.62
N ASP A 81 11.87 -13.33 8.85
CA ASP A 81 10.92 -13.77 7.81
C ASP A 81 10.74 -12.71 6.72
N PHE A 82 10.67 -11.42 7.07
CA PHE A 82 10.63 -10.30 6.11
C PHE A 82 11.93 -10.21 5.30
N ALA A 83 13.08 -10.30 5.94
CA ALA A 83 14.39 -10.32 5.25
C ALA A 83 14.50 -11.52 4.29
N SER A 84 14.11 -12.70 4.74
CA SER A 84 14.08 -13.91 3.92
C SER A 84 13.09 -13.79 2.75
N ALA A 85 11.95 -13.10 2.95
CA ALA A 85 10.99 -12.82 1.88
C ALA A 85 11.57 -11.84 0.84
N ALA A 86 12.35 -10.85 1.26
CA ALA A 86 13.05 -9.93 0.36
C ALA A 86 14.07 -10.68 -0.52
N VAL A 87 14.86 -11.58 0.05
CA VAL A 87 15.79 -12.45 -0.71
C VAL A 87 15.05 -13.27 -1.77
N ARG A 88 13.94 -13.92 -1.39
CA ARG A 88 13.11 -14.70 -2.34
C ARG A 88 12.47 -13.84 -3.41
N SER A 89 12.09 -12.60 -3.06
CA SER A 89 11.53 -11.62 -3.99
C SER A 89 12.55 -11.18 -5.03
N HIS A 90 13.79 -10.91 -4.59
CA HIS A 90 14.89 -10.61 -5.49
C HIS A 90 15.18 -11.79 -6.44
N ALA A 91 15.29 -13.00 -5.92
CA ALA A 91 15.50 -14.21 -6.72
C ALA A 91 14.35 -14.48 -7.72
N ALA A 92 13.12 -14.09 -7.38
CA ALA A 92 11.97 -14.14 -8.27
C ALA A 92 11.96 -13.03 -9.34
N GLY A 93 12.91 -12.09 -9.29
CA GLY A 93 13.09 -11.06 -10.30
C GLY A 93 12.26 -9.78 -10.09
N PHE A 94 11.76 -9.51 -8.89
CA PHE A 94 11.12 -8.23 -8.59
C PHE A 94 12.14 -7.08 -8.62
N ASP A 95 11.66 -5.90 -9.05
CA ASP A 95 12.45 -4.69 -9.19
C ASP A 95 12.28 -3.75 -8.00
N ILE A 96 11.13 -3.82 -7.31
CA ILE A 96 10.79 -3.02 -6.14
C ILE A 96 10.26 -3.95 -5.05
N VAL A 97 10.67 -3.71 -3.79
CA VAL A 97 10.06 -4.30 -2.61
C VAL A 97 9.39 -3.23 -1.76
N GLU A 98 8.21 -3.51 -1.25
CA GLU A 98 7.49 -2.63 -0.32
C GLU A 98 7.20 -3.37 0.97
N VAL A 99 7.51 -2.75 2.11
CA VAL A 99 7.12 -3.23 3.44
C VAL A 99 5.76 -2.63 3.82
N HIS A 100 4.79 -3.48 4.11
CA HIS A 100 3.46 -3.04 4.49
C HIS A 100 3.36 -2.75 5.98
N ALA A 101 3.25 -1.47 6.33
CA ALA A 101 3.09 -0.97 7.68
C ALA A 101 1.82 -0.11 7.85
N ALA A 102 0.73 -0.52 7.19
CA ALA A 102 -0.52 0.25 7.15
C ALA A 102 -1.73 -0.59 7.58
N HIS A 103 -2.90 0.06 7.62
CA HIS A 103 -4.24 -0.53 7.71
C HIS A 103 -4.49 -1.40 8.95
N GLY A 104 -3.74 -1.19 10.04
CA GLY A 104 -3.86 -1.95 11.28
C GLY A 104 -3.37 -3.40 11.18
N TYR A 105 -2.58 -3.74 10.15
CA TYR A 105 -1.85 -5.00 10.09
C TYR A 105 -0.67 -4.99 11.07
N LEU A 106 0.15 -6.03 11.11
CA LEU A 106 1.08 -6.23 12.22
C LEU A 106 1.97 -5.01 12.49
N ALA A 107 2.72 -4.51 11.50
CA ALA A 107 3.61 -3.37 11.71
C ALA A 107 2.85 -2.09 12.09
N ALA A 108 1.70 -1.80 11.45
CA ALA A 108 0.84 -0.69 11.83
C ALA A 108 0.29 -0.83 13.27
N SER A 109 0.01 -2.05 13.71
CA SER A 109 -0.47 -2.29 15.07
C SER A 109 0.62 -2.05 16.12
N PHE A 110 1.91 -2.19 15.77
CA PHE A 110 3.02 -1.76 16.63
C PHE A 110 3.15 -0.25 16.70
N LEU A 111 2.99 0.47 15.58
CA LEU A 111 3.09 1.93 15.52
C LEU A 111 2.03 2.62 16.37
N SER A 112 0.80 2.14 16.30
CA SER A 112 -0.36 2.78 16.91
C SER A 112 -0.41 2.65 18.43
N PRO A 113 -0.55 3.76 19.19
CA PRO A 113 -0.78 3.70 20.63
C PRO A 113 -2.13 3.04 20.99
N VAL A 114 -3.08 3.00 20.04
CA VAL A 114 -4.41 2.38 20.23
C VAL A 114 -4.33 0.85 20.31
N SER A 115 -3.30 0.24 19.76
CA SER A 115 -3.15 -1.23 19.73
C SER A 115 -1.87 -1.75 20.35
N ASN A 116 -0.93 -0.88 20.68
CA ASN A 116 0.35 -1.25 21.28
C ASN A 116 0.44 -0.71 22.71
N HIS A 117 0.14 -1.55 23.69
CA HIS A 117 0.20 -1.25 25.12
C HIS A 117 1.42 -1.88 25.81
N ARG A 118 2.45 -2.24 25.04
CA ARG A 118 3.68 -2.83 25.56
C ARG A 118 4.44 -1.84 26.46
N GLN A 119 5.10 -2.40 27.47
CA GLN A 119 5.92 -1.65 28.43
C GLN A 119 7.43 -1.93 28.26
N ASP A 120 7.79 -2.72 27.25
CA ASP A 120 9.17 -2.99 26.87
C ASP A 120 9.65 -2.04 25.75
N GLU A 121 10.83 -2.28 25.19
CA GLU A 121 11.45 -1.47 24.16
C GLU A 121 10.68 -1.38 22.85
N TYR A 122 9.64 -2.19 22.66
CA TYR A 122 8.75 -2.18 21.47
C TYR A 122 7.44 -1.45 21.71
N GLY A 123 7.31 -0.71 22.83
CA GLY A 123 6.09 0.03 23.20
C GLY A 123 6.37 1.39 23.81
N GLY A 124 5.38 1.95 24.52
CA GLY A 124 5.51 3.24 25.21
C GLY A 124 5.51 4.43 24.24
N ASN A 125 6.66 5.11 24.12
CA ASN A 125 6.79 6.30 23.27
C ASN A 125 6.84 5.96 21.76
N ARG A 126 6.84 6.99 20.90
CA ARG A 126 6.90 6.84 19.44
C ARG A 126 8.08 5.96 19.00
N GLN A 127 9.26 6.18 19.53
CA GLN A 127 10.47 5.46 19.17
C GLN A 127 10.34 3.96 19.48
N GLY A 128 9.84 3.62 20.67
CA GLY A 128 9.59 2.23 21.05
C GLY A 128 8.55 1.57 20.15
N ARG A 129 7.43 2.25 19.87
CA ARG A 129 6.40 1.72 18.97
C ARG A 129 6.89 1.56 17.53
N SER A 130 7.81 2.40 17.08
CA SER A 130 8.39 2.32 15.72
C SER A 130 9.48 1.26 15.59
N ARG A 131 10.06 0.77 16.68
CA ARG A 131 11.24 -0.10 16.69
C ARG A 131 11.10 -1.34 15.83
N MET A 132 9.99 -2.08 15.98
CA MET A 132 9.76 -3.31 15.20
C MET A 132 9.77 -3.03 13.69
N LEU A 133 9.14 -1.93 13.23
CA LEU A 133 9.17 -1.54 11.83
C LEU A 133 10.57 -1.12 11.38
N MET A 134 11.29 -0.33 12.19
CA MET A 134 12.65 0.10 11.87
C MET A 134 13.58 -1.09 11.68
N GLU A 135 13.61 -2.02 12.63
CA GLU A 135 14.42 -3.24 12.57
C GLU A 135 14.03 -4.14 11.38
N THR A 136 12.71 -4.23 11.05
CA THR A 136 12.23 -4.94 9.88
C THR A 136 12.77 -4.31 8.58
N VAL A 137 12.68 -2.98 8.47
CA VAL A 137 13.13 -2.26 7.26
C VAL A 137 14.65 -2.32 7.12
N GLU A 138 15.41 -2.22 8.21
CA GLU A 138 16.88 -2.41 8.22
C GLU A 138 17.26 -3.82 7.72
N ALA A 139 16.58 -4.85 8.21
CA ALA A 139 16.82 -6.24 7.79
C ALA A 139 16.45 -6.47 6.31
N VAL A 140 15.33 -5.90 5.87
CA VAL A 140 14.93 -5.93 4.45
C VAL A 140 15.93 -5.16 3.60
N ARG A 141 16.36 -3.95 3.99
CA ARG A 141 17.36 -3.17 3.25
C ARG A 141 18.69 -3.90 3.12
N ALA A 142 19.14 -4.56 4.18
CA ALA A 142 20.36 -5.37 4.16
C ALA A 142 20.27 -6.58 3.21
N ALA A 143 19.08 -7.16 3.07
CA ALA A 143 18.80 -8.32 2.21
C ALA A 143 18.44 -7.95 0.76
N TRP A 144 18.07 -6.72 0.49
CA TRP A 144 17.62 -6.21 -0.83
C TRP A 144 18.76 -5.44 -1.51
N PRO A 145 19.02 -5.62 -2.82
CA PRO A 145 20.07 -4.90 -3.53
C PRO A 145 19.97 -3.38 -3.36
N GLN A 146 21.10 -2.73 -3.10
CA GLN A 146 21.17 -1.29 -2.81
C GLN A 146 20.70 -0.42 -3.96
N GLU A 147 20.88 -0.87 -5.21
CA GLU A 147 20.45 -0.19 -6.42
C GLU A 147 18.96 -0.34 -6.72
N LYS A 148 18.23 -1.18 -5.96
CA LYS A 148 16.80 -1.40 -6.13
C LYS A 148 15.98 -0.65 -5.08
N PRO A 149 14.89 0.01 -5.50
CA PRO A 149 14.05 0.78 -4.59
C PRO A 149 13.43 -0.06 -3.48
N LEU A 150 13.39 0.53 -2.28
CA LEU A 150 12.69 0.03 -1.10
C LEU A 150 11.58 1.03 -0.70
N PHE A 151 10.36 0.56 -0.71
CA PHE A 151 9.18 1.34 -0.33
C PHE A 151 8.67 0.90 1.04
N VAL A 152 8.04 1.83 1.75
CA VAL A 152 7.28 1.51 2.97
C VAL A 152 5.89 2.12 2.86
N ARG A 153 4.87 1.29 2.98
CA ARG A 153 3.48 1.76 3.01
C ARG A 153 3.01 1.94 4.44
N VAL A 154 2.50 3.14 4.75
CA VAL A 154 2.02 3.50 6.09
C VAL A 154 0.56 3.95 6.07
N SER A 155 -0.16 3.75 7.17
CA SER A 155 -1.32 4.57 7.49
C SER A 155 -0.81 5.86 8.11
N ALA A 156 -0.84 6.94 7.34
CA ALA A 156 -0.32 8.24 7.77
C ALA A 156 -1.04 8.79 9.01
N VAL A 157 -2.27 8.37 9.20
CA VAL A 157 -3.07 8.60 10.40
C VAL A 157 -3.93 7.37 10.69
N ASP A 158 -4.14 7.07 11.97
CA ASP A 158 -5.05 5.99 12.39
C ASP A 158 -6.52 6.32 12.14
N GLY A 159 -6.87 7.60 12.21
CA GLY A 159 -8.26 8.05 12.23
C GLY A 159 -8.98 7.73 13.55
N ALA A 160 -8.24 7.45 14.62
CA ALA A 160 -8.73 7.19 15.96
C ALA A 160 -8.32 8.34 16.90
N PRO A 161 -9.13 8.66 17.95
CA PRO A 161 -8.70 9.56 19.00
C PRO A 161 -7.40 9.05 19.64
N ASP A 162 -6.48 9.96 19.91
CA ASP A 162 -5.17 9.69 20.51
C ASP A 162 -4.34 8.61 19.77
N GLY A 163 -4.67 8.37 18.50
CA GLY A 163 -3.98 7.42 17.63
C GLY A 163 -2.71 7.96 17.01
N TRP A 164 -2.18 7.23 16.05
CA TRP A 164 -1.03 7.64 15.23
C TRP A 164 -1.38 8.83 14.35
N SER A 165 -0.57 9.88 14.43
CA SER A 165 -0.80 11.17 13.77
C SER A 165 0.06 11.36 12.52
N ILE A 166 -0.23 12.42 11.74
CA ILE A 166 0.61 12.79 10.59
C ILE A 166 1.99 13.28 11.02
N GLU A 167 2.11 13.92 12.17
CA GLU A 167 3.38 14.35 12.76
C GLU A 167 4.26 13.14 13.11
N ASP A 168 3.66 12.09 13.69
CA ASP A 168 4.36 10.82 13.94
C ASP A 168 4.87 10.20 12.64
N THR A 169 4.05 10.22 11.58
CA THR A 169 4.42 9.70 10.25
C THR A 169 5.55 10.50 9.62
N VAL A 170 5.54 11.81 9.72
CA VAL A 170 6.64 12.66 9.22
C VAL A 170 7.95 12.34 9.95
N LEU A 171 7.91 12.18 11.27
CA LEU A 171 9.09 11.80 12.06
C LEU A 171 9.57 10.37 11.69
N LEU A 172 8.64 9.42 11.54
CA LEU A 172 8.96 8.07 11.08
C LEU A 172 9.60 8.09 9.69
N ALA A 173 9.08 8.89 8.76
CA ALA A 173 9.62 9.00 7.41
C ALA A 173 11.06 9.54 7.41
N LYS A 174 11.37 10.50 8.30
CA LYS A 174 12.76 10.97 8.51
C LYS A 174 13.68 9.84 9.00
N ASP A 175 13.21 9.05 9.96
CA ASP A 175 13.97 7.92 10.50
C ASP A 175 14.18 6.85 9.39
N LEU A 176 13.14 6.52 8.63
CA LEU A 176 13.19 5.55 7.51
C LEU A 176 14.12 5.99 6.37
N LYS A 177 14.16 7.29 6.06
CA LYS A 177 15.11 7.86 5.09
C LYS A 177 16.55 7.56 5.45
N GLN A 178 16.92 7.63 6.73
CA GLN A 178 18.29 7.39 7.20
C GLN A 178 18.74 5.94 7.02
N ILE A 179 17.82 5.00 6.96
CA ILE A 179 18.10 3.58 6.75
C ILE A 179 17.87 3.11 5.31
N GLY A 180 17.70 4.06 4.37
CA GLY A 180 17.70 3.78 2.94
C GLY A 180 16.34 3.40 2.36
N VAL A 181 15.24 3.90 2.92
CA VAL A 181 13.93 3.88 2.26
C VAL A 181 13.89 4.96 1.19
N ASP A 182 13.39 4.61 0.02
CA ASP A 182 13.32 5.50 -1.14
C ASP A 182 11.96 6.22 -1.26
N VAL A 183 10.86 5.53 -0.90
CA VAL A 183 9.50 6.05 -1.08
C VAL A 183 8.60 5.66 0.09
N ILE A 184 7.79 6.62 0.57
CA ILE A 184 6.67 6.35 1.49
C ILE A 184 5.35 6.33 0.70
N ASP A 185 4.65 5.19 0.71
CA ASP A 185 3.28 5.07 0.20
C ASP A 185 2.28 5.47 1.29
N CYS A 186 1.61 6.60 1.10
CA CYS A 186 0.77 7.23 2.11
C CYS A 186 -0.70 6.83 1.97
N SER A 187 -1.12 5.89 2.83
CA SER A 187 -2.52 5.52 3.04
C SER A 187 -3.05 6.07 4.37
N SER A 188 -4.19 5.60 4.87
CA SER A 188 -4.74 6.01 6.18
C SER A 188 -5.70 4.98 6.78
N GLY A 189 -5.86 5.06 8.10
CA GLY A 189 -6.86 4.30 8.85
C GLY A 189 -6.60 2.81 8.97
N GLY A 190 -7.64 2.08 9.33
CA GLY A 190 -7.63 0.62 9.42
C GLY A 190 -7.33 0.06 10.80
N ILE A 191 -6.99 0.88 11.80
CA ILE A 191 -6.62 0.39 13.13
C ILE A 191 -7.84 -0.11 13.94
N LEU A 192 -9.01 0.50 13.76
CA LEU A 192 -10.26 0.20 14.46
C LEU A 192 -11.25 -0.63 13.65
N GLY A 193 -10.87 -1.19 12.53
CA GLY A 193 -11.80 -1.94 11.69
C GLY A 193 -11.13 -2.65 10.52
N ALA A 194 -11.94 -3.28 9.66
CA ALA A 194 -11.45 -3.93 8.47
C ALA A 194 -10.78 -2.90 7.53
N ALA A 195 -9.67 -3.30 6.92
CA ALA A 195 -8.85 -2.42 6.08
C ALA A 195 -9.59 -1.86 4.85
N THR A 196 -10.65 -2.54 4.41
CA THR A 196 -11.34 -2.27 3.13
C THR A 196 -12.67 -1.55 3.26
N ALA A 197 -13.18 -1.31 4.48
CA ALA A 197 -14.50 -0.73 4.70
C ALA A 197 -14.41 0.70 5.23
N ALA A 198 -14.55 1.68 4.36
CA ALA A 198 -14.93 3.03 4.79
C ALA A 198 -16.41 2.99 5.22
N LYS A 199 -16.67 3.15 6.53
CA LYS A 199 -18.02 3.37 7.05
C LYS A 199 -18.25 4.88 7.14
N GLY A 200 -19.37 5.37 6.62
CA GLY A 200 -19.74 6.79 6.69
C GLY A 200 -19.86 7.45 5.32
N SER A 201 -19.86 8.77 5.30
CA SER A 201 -19.90 9.54 4.06
C SER A 201 -18.69 9.25 3.18
N PRO A 202 -18.86 9.14 1.84
CA PRO A 202 -17.73 8.90 0.96
C PRO A 202 -16.71 10.03 1.10
N PRO A 203 -15.41 9.69 1.21
CA PRO A 203 -14.37 10.70 1.25
C PRO A 203 -14.26 11.44 -0.08
N PRO A 204 -13.75 12.68 -0.12
CA PRO A 204 -13.52 13.41 -1.35
C PRO A 204 -12.45 12.73 -2.23
N LEU A 205 -12.43 13.06 -3.51
CA LEU A 205 -11.41 12.59 -4.43
C LEU A 205 -10.01 13.01 -3.96
N GLY A 206 -9.06 12.07 -3.96
CA GLY A 206 -7.69 12.33 -3.52
C GLY A 206 -7.54 12.58 -2.02
N PHE A 207 -8.45 12.10 -1.17
CA PHE A 207 -8.52 12.40 0.27
C PHE A 207 -7.23 12.06 1.05
N GLN A 208 -6.36 11.21 0.54
CA GLN A 208 -5.08 10.86 1.18
C GLN A 208 -3.89 11.62 0.57
N VAL A 209 -4.08 12.38 -0.51
CA VAL A 209 -3.00 13.18 -1.12
C VAL A 209 -2.36 14.17 -0.15
N PRO A 210 -3.11 14.86 0.75
CA PRO A 210 -2.49 15.73 1.75
C PRO A 210 -1.46 15.05 2.65
N PHE A 211 -1.61 13.76 2.93
CA PHE A 211 -0.64 13.00 3.73
C PHE A 211 0.68 12.78 2.97
N ALA A 212 0.60 12.42 1.69
CA ALA A 212 1.78 12.30 0.84
C ALA A 212 2.51 13.64 0.70
N THR A 213 1.75 14.73 0.53
CA THR A 213 2.31 16.10 0.47
C THR A 213 3.05 16.45 1.76
N ALA A 214 2.44 16.22 2.93
CA ALA A 214 3.05 16.55 4.23
C ALA A 214 4.36 15.76 4.45
N VAL A 215 4.38 14.46 4.14
CA VAL A 215 5.59 13.64 4.24
C VAL A 215 6.67 14.12 3.27
N LYS A 216 6.32 14.38 2.01
CA LYS A 216 7.25 14.86 0.99
C LYS A 216 7.92 16.17 1.40
N GLU A 217 7.13 17.15 1.81
CA GLU A 217 7.62 18.47 2.17
C GLU A 217 8.44 18.48 3.47
N GLN A 218 8.01 17.72 4.49
CA GLN A 218 8.60 17.83 5.82
C GLN A 218 9.67 16.78 6.11
N ALA A 219 9.66 15.62 5.42
CA ALA A 219 10.70 14.61 5.54
C ALA A 219 11.71 14.64 4.37
N ASP A 220 11.44 15.40 3.32
CA ASP A 220 12.26 15.45 2.10
C ASP A 220 12.54 14.05 1.57
N LEU A 221 11.47 13.28 1.37
CA LEU A 221 11.48 11.89 0.91
C LEU A 221 10.41 11.74 -0.17
N MET A 222 10.69 10.95 -1.21
CA MET A 222 9.70 10.68 -2.25
C MET A 222 8.46 10.02 -1.68
N THR A 223 7.30 10.33 -2.25
CA THR A 223 6.02 9.81 -1.79
C THR A 223 5.18 9.25 -2.92
N GLN A 224 4.37 8.25 -2.57
CA GLN A 224 3.31 7.72 -3.42
C GLN A 224 1.95 8.10 -2.82
N ALA A 225 1.09 8.72 -3.61
CA ALA A 225 -0.27 9.06 -3.22
C ALA A 225 -1.27 8.03 -3.72
N VAL A 226 -2.25 7.71 -2.89
CA VAL A 226 -3.35 6.78 -3.19
C VAL A 226 -4.67 7.33 -2.63
N GLY A 227 -5.80 6.90 -3.15
CA GLY A 227 -7.11 7.16 -2.56
C GLY A 227 -8.03 8.01 -3.43
N LEU A 228 -8.95 7.35 -4.14
CA LEU A 228 -9.91 7.97 -5.07
C LEU A 228 -9.23 8.91 -6.09
N ILE A 229 -8.14 8.46 -6.68
CA ILE A 229 -7.52 9.07 -7.84
C ILE A 229 -8.08 8.32 -9.05
N LEU A 230 -8.98 8.95 -9.78
CA LEU A 230 -9.82 8.31 -10.79
C LEU A 230 -9.47 8.75 -12.21
N THR A 231 -9.17 10.04 -12.40
CA THR A 231 -8.95 10.60 -13.73
C THR A 231 -7.47 10.89 -14.01
N PRO A 232 -7.07 10.84 -15.28
CA PRO A 232 -5.71 11.21 -15.69
C PRO A 232 -5.31 12.63 -15.26
N GLU A 233 -6.23 13.58 -15.40
CA GLU A 233 -5.99 15.00 -15.08
C GLU A 233 -5.79 15.20 -13.58
N GLN A 234 -6.53 14.46 -12.74
CA GLN A 234 -6.35 14.46 -11.29
C GLN A 234 -4.97 13.91 -10.93
N ALA A 235 -4.57 12.79 -11.53
CA ALA A 235 -3.28 12.15 -11.30
C ALA A 235 -2.12 13.07 -11.72
N GLU A 236 -2.23 13.63 -12.93
CA GLU A 236 -1.23 14.57 -13.46
C GLU A 236 -1.10 15.82 -12.58
N ALA A 237 -2.21 16.40 -12.15
CA ALA A 237 -2.20 17.58 -11.28
C ALA A 237 -1.48 17.32 -9.94
N ILE A 238 -1.61 16.13 -9.36
CA ILE A 238 -0.94 15.79 -8.11
C ILE A 238 0.59 15.78 -8.31
N VAL A 239 1.07 15.15 -9.38
CA VAL A 239 2.50 15.04 -9.68
C VAL A 239 3.08 16.37 -10.16
N ALA A 240 2.43 17.04 -11.10
CA ALA A 240 2.89 18.31 -11.67
C ALA A 240 2.95 19.46 -10.63
N GLN A 241 2.06 19.42 -9.63
CA GLN A 241 2.07 20.37 -8.51
C GLN A 241 3.07 19.98 -7.40
N GLY A 242 3.81 18.89 -7.57
CA GLY A 242 4.78 18.42 -6.59
C GLY A 242 4.19 17.86 -5.30
N ARG A 243 2.89 17.51 -5.30
CA ARG A 243 2.19 17.02 -4.11
C ARG A 243 2.52 15.57 -3.74
N ALA A 244 2.92 14.76 -4.73
CA ALA A 244 3.50 13.44 -4.58
C ALA A 244 4.39 13.16 -5.80
N ASP A 245 5.23 12.13 -5.73
CA ASP A 245 6.12 11.72 -6.83
C ASP A 245 5.50 10.60 -7.67
N LEU A 246 4.70 9.75 -7.03
CA LEU A 246 4.04 8.60 -7.63
C LEU A 246 2.55 8.56 -7.29
N ILE A 247 1.79 7.92 -8.17
CA ILE A 247 0.37 7.68 -8.00
C ILE A 247 0.11 6.17 -7.94
N ALA A 248 -0.61 5.72 -6.92
CA ALA A 248 -1.12 4.37 -6.84
C ALA A 248 -2.63 4.33 -7.13
N ILE A 249 -3.04 3.43 -8.02
CA ILE A 249 -4.43 3.12 -8.30
C ILE A 249 -4.70 1.65 -7.94
N GLY A 250 -5.81 1.41 -7.24
CA GLY A 250 -6.22 0.06 -6.85
C GLY A 250 -7.52 -0.35 -7.56
N ARG A 251 -8.65 0.00 -6.97
CA ARG A 251 -9.98 -0.35 -7.53
C ARG A 251 -10.21 0.22 -8.93
N GLU A 252 -9.59 1.34 -9.26
CA GLU A 252 -9.65 1.92 -10.60
C GLU A 252 -8.95 1.02 -11.64
N ALA A 253 -7.86 0.35 -11.27
CA ALA A 253 -7.21 -0.63 -12.14
C ALA A 253 -8.05 -1.91 -12.34
N LEU A 254 -8.91 -2.27 -11.36
CA LEU A 254 -9.87 -3.37 -11.54
C LEU A 254 -11.02 -2.96 -12.48
N PHE A 255 -11.48 -1.71 -12.38
CA PHE A 255 -12.54 -1.17 -13.24
C PHE A 255 -12.04 -0.93 -14.67
N ASN A 256 -10.85 -0.37 -14.82
CA ASN A 256 -10.20 -0.09 -16.10
C ASN A 256 -8.76 -0.63 -16.10
N PRO A 257 -8.54 -1.90 -16.49
CA PRO A 257 -7.19 -2.49 -16.54
C PRO A 257 -6.21 -1.77 -17.46
N ASN A 258 -6.73 -1.01 -18.44
CA ASN A 258 -5.95 -0.21 -19.37
C ASN A 258 -5.81 1.27 -18.93
N TRP A 259 -6.12 1.59 -17.68
CA TRP A 259 -6.10 2.96 -17.17
C TRP A 259 -4.80 3.71 -17.50
N PRO A 260 -3.57 3.15 -17.34
CA PRO A 260 -2.33 3.88 -17.61
C PRO A 260 -2.18 4.31 -19.07
N VAL A 261 -2.56 3.46 -20.02
CA VAL A 261 -2.47 3.80 -21.45
C VAL A 261 -3.61 4.73 -21.88
N HIS A 262 -4.79 4.64 -21.27
CA HIS A 262 -5.85 5.62 -21.45
C HIS A 262 -5.45 6.98 -20.88
N ALA A 263 -4.77 7.02 -19.73
CA ALA A 263 -4.24 8.25 -19.15
C ALA A 263 -3.19 8.88 -20.07
N ALA A 264 -2.25 8.11 -20.61
CA ALA A 264 -1.28 8.58 -21.56
C ALA A 264 -1.93 9.21 -22.81
N GLN A 265 -3.01 8.61 -23.30
CA GLN A 265 -3.79 9.17 -24.42
C GLN A 265 -4.48 10.49 -24.03
N ALA A 266 -5.19 10.52 -22.90
CA ALA A 266 -5.94 11.69 -22.45
C ALA A 266 -5.01 12.90 -22.20
N LEU A 267 -3.80 12.65 -21.70
CA LEU A 267 -2.79 13.67 -21.41
C LEU A 267 -1.90 14.00 -22.63
N GLY A 268 -2.14 13.40 -23.79
CA GLY A 268 -1.36 13.63 -25.00
C GLY A 268 0.06 13.03 -24.98
N ALA A 269 0.35 12.15 -24.03
CA ALA A 269 1.67 11.52 -23.87
C ALA A 269 1.88 10.27 -24.76
N ASP A 270 0.86 9.86 -25.52
CA ASP A 270 0.88 8.73 -26.46
C ASP A 270 -0.01 9.03 -27.68
N SER A 271 0.31 10.07 -28.43
CA SER A 271 -0.47 10.53 -29.58
C SER A 271 -0.49 9.55 -30.76
N ASP A 272 0.48 8.69 -30.86
CA ASP A 272 0.67 7.71 -31.94
C ASP A 272 0.24 6.29 -31.57
N TRP A 273 -0.32 6.07 -30.35
CA TRP A 273 -0.76 4.78 -29.84
C TRP A 273 0.37 3.75 -29.67
N ALA A 274 1.61 4.20 -29.50
CA ALA A 274 2.78 3.34 -29.41
C ALA A 274 2.87 2.56 -28.09
N ARG A 275 2.21 3.03 -27.02
CA ARG A 275 2.16 2.35 -25.71
C ARG A 275 1.20 1.16 -25.69
N TRP A 276 0.36 1.02 -26.69
CA TRP A 276 -0.52 -0.12 -26.87
C TRP A 276 0.19 -1.28 -27.58
N PRO A 277 -0.21 -2.55 -27.36
CA PRO A 277 0.21 -3.63 -28.25
C PRO A 277 -0.07 -3.25 -29.71
N LYS A 278 0.89 -3.49 -30.61
CA LYS A 278 0.83 -3.03 -32.02
C LYS A 278 -0.50 -3.36 -32.70
N GLN A 279 -1.05 -4.55 -32.42
CA GLN A 279 -2.33 -4.99 -32.98
C GLN A 279 -3.49 -4.09 -32.55
N TYR A 280 -3.50 -3.65 -31.29
CA TYR A 280 -4.55 -2.77 -30.76
C TYR A 280 -4.33 -1.30 -31.14
N GLY A 281 -3.10 -0.81 -31.01
CA GLY A 281 -2.73 0.57 -31.31
C GLY A 281 -3.07 0.96 -32.75
N TRP A 282 -2.86 0.05 -33.72
CA TRP A 282 -3.23 0.26 -35.10
C TRP A 282 -4.74 0.48 -35.31
N TRP A 283 -5.60 -0.34 -34.67
CA TRP A 283 -7.03 -0.19 -34.76
C TRP A 283 -7.56 1.00 -33.96
N LEU A 284 -7.00 1.26 -32.79
CA LEU A 284 -7.39 2.36 -31.93
C LEU A 284 -7.07 3.73 -32.56
N SER A 285 -5.93 3.84 -33.24
CA SER A 285 -5.58 5.05 -33.98
C SER A 285 -6.60 5.37 -35.10
N ARG A 286 -7.13 4.35 -35.78
CA ARG A 286 -8.16 4.52 -36.82
C ARG A 286 -9.49 4.91 -36.22
N ARG A 287 -9.86 4.27 -35.09
CA ARG A 287 -11.06 4.65 -34.31
C ARG A 287 -10.99 6.14 -33.91
N ALA A 288 -9.86 6.61 -33.41
CA ALA A 288 -9.67 8.01 -33.02
C ALA A 288 -9.94 8.96 -34.20
N LYS A 289 -9.32 8.70 -35.36
CA LYS A 289 -9.54 9.50 -36.59
C LYS A 289 -11.00 9.55 -37.03
N VAL A 290 -11.71 8.44 -36.92
CA VAL A 290 -13.15 8.40 -37.23
C VAL A 290 -13.94 9.28 -36.26
N LEU A 291 -13.68 9.18 -34.96
CA LEU A 291 -14.37 9.99 -33.94
C LEU A 291 -14.09 11.49 -34.10
N GLU A 292 -12.86 11.89 -34.42
CA GLU A 292 -12.49 13.27 -34.73
C GLU A 292 -13.28 13.80 -35.94
N SER A 293 -13.41 12.99 -36.99
CA SER A 293 -14.17 13.37 -38.19
C SER A 293 -15.65 13.56 -37.90
N ILE A 294 -16.23 12.74 -37.01
CA ILE A 294 -17.63 12.86 -36.57
C ILE A 294 -17.81 14.13 -35.72
N ALA A 295 -16.87 14.39 -34.80
CA ALA A 295 -16.94 15.59 -33.96
C ALA A 295 -16.87 16.87 -34.80
N LYS A 296 -15.97 16.95 -35.79
CA LYS A 296 -15.87 18.08 -36.72
C LYS A 296 -17.16 18.31 -37.51
N LYS A 297 -17.84 17.25 -37.96
CA LYS A 297 -19.13 17.37 -38.68
C LYS A 297 -20.28 17.83 -37.81
N LYS A 298 -20.23 17.66 -36.48
CA LYS A 298 -21.27 18.15 -35.56
C LYS A 298 -21.08 19.61 -35.17
N SER A 299 -19.89 20.19 -35.43
CA SER A 299 -19.55 21.57 -35.10
C SER A 299 -19.73 22.53 -36.30
N THR A 300 -20.02 21.98 -37.46
CA THR A 300 -20.43 22.70 -38.69
C THR A 300 -21.94 22.56 -38.92
#